data_c338354fca1365cb87722ebae4a10730
#
_entry.id   c338354fca1365cb87722ebae4a10730
#
_cell.length_a   1.000
_cell.length_b   1.000
_cell.length_c   1.000
_cell.angle_alpha   90.00
_cell.angle_beta   90.00
_cell.angle_gamma   90.00
#
_symmetry.space_group_name_H-M   'P 1'
#
loop_
_entity.id
_entity.type
_entity.pdbx_description
1 polymer ?
#
loop_
_entity_poly.entity_id
_entity_poly.type
_entity_poly.pdbx_seq_one_letter_code
_entity_poly.pdbx_strand_id
1 'polypeptide(L)'
;EDTIGGNLDIIGKSDIGDTYNSVLSVLQLGLLVTSFLLLFVSVLGQINIGLSSLEQRTHELLIRRAIGASRANIVTLVLGAQLTISVFVCIVSILISFFLVQGMGLFLPVDSPVAALEYPILSAVVAVITSVVVALLGGLLPALKAAKLEPALALR
;
A
#
# COMPACT_ATOMS: atom_id res chain seq x y z
N GLU A 1 5.98 5.89 -58.01
CA GLU A 1 5.13 4.87 -57.34
C GLU A 1 5.65 4.52 -55.93
N ASP A 2 6.96 4.59 -55.72
CA ASP A 2 7.58 4.28 -54.38
C ASP A 2 7.36 5.34 -53.32
N THR A 3 7.10 6.60 -53.67
CA THR A 3 6.90 7.69 -52.70
C THR A 3 5.51 7.66 -52.04
N ILE A 4 4.50 7.07 -52.67
CA ILE A 4 3.14 6.94 -52.13
C ILE A 4 3.07 5.78 -51.15
N GLY A 5 3.73 4.67 -51.45
CA GLY A 5 3.81 3.50 -50.55
C GLY A 5 4.52 3.82 -49.24
N GLY A 6 5.64 4.52 -49.30
CA GLY A 6 6.37 4.96 -48.11
C GLY A 6 5.58 5.90 -47.20
N ASN A 7 4.76 6.80 -47.77
CA ASN A 7 3.91 7.69 -47.00
C ASN A 7 2.75 7.00 -46.29
N LEU A 8 2.15 6.02 -46.93
CA LEU A 8 1.06 5.20 -46.37
C LEU A 8 1.56 4.33 -45.21
N ASP A 9 2.76 3.76 -45.33
CA ASP A 9 3.40 2.97 -44.26
C ASP A 9 3.74 3.85 -43.02
N ILE A 10 4.21 5.07 -43.23
CA ILE A 10 4.52 6.02 -42.13
C ILE A 10 3.23 6.46 -41.43
N ILE A 11 2.16 6.76 -42.17
CA ILE A 11 0.88 7.18 -41.61
C ILE A 11 0.22 6.01 -40.84
N GLY A 12 0.23 4.81 -41.40
CA GLY A 12 -0.29 3.62 -40.70
C GLY A 12 0.47 3.29 -39.43
N LYS A 13 1.80 3.46 -39.42
CA LYS A 13 2.64 3.20 -38.23
C LYS A 13 2.48 4.27 -37.14
N SER A 14 2.28 5.54 -37.52
CA SER A 14 1.98 6.60 -36.55
C SER A 14 0.61 6.43 -35.91
N ASP A 15 -0.41 6.05 -36.68
CA ASP A 15 -1.77 5.87 -36.21
C ASP A 15 -1.89 4.67 -35.22
N ILE A 16 -1.16 3.59 -35.51
CA ILE A 16 -1.04 2.42 -34.60
C ILE A 16 -0.31 2.84 -33.32
N GLY A 17 0.77 3.63 -33.41
CA GLY A 17 1.52 4.12 -32.27
C GLY A 17 0.69 5.02 -31.35
N ASP A 18 -0.08 5.92 -31.93
CA ASP A 18 -0.95 6.86 -31.18
C ASP A 18 -2.11 6.11 -30.51
N THR A 19 -2.69 5.13 -31.20
CA THR A 19 -3.74 4.25 -30.63
C THR A 19 -3.18 3.43 -29.48
N TYR A 20 -1.99 2.84 -29.62
CA TYR A 20 -1.33 2.07 -28.56
C TYR A 20 -1.05 2.95 -27.33
N ASN A 21 -0.49 4.14 -27.52
CA ASN A 21 -0.23 5.08 -26.42
C ASN A 21 -1.52 5.54 -25.72
N SER A 22 -2.60 5.75 -26.49
CA SER A 22 -3.91 6.10 -25.94
C SER A 22 -4.47 4.97 -25.07
N VAL A 23 -4.40 3.72 -25.53
CA VAL A 23 -4.83 2.55 -24.75
C VAL A 23 -4.00 2.40 -23.49
N LEU A 24 -2.68 2.54 -23.58
CA LEU A 24 -1.81 2.49 -22.39
C LEU A 24 -2.13 3.58 -21.38
N SER A 25 -2.39 4.80 -21.82
CA SER A 25 -2.73 5.91 -20.93
C SER A 25 -4.06 5.69 -20.20
N VAL A 26 -5.06 5.16 -20.90
CA VAL A 26 -6.36 4.81 -20.28
C VAL A 26 -6.20 3.68 -19.27
N LEU A 27 -5.43 2.63 -19.59
CA LEU A 27 -5.14 1.54 -18.67
C LEU A 27 -4.39 2.03 -17.43
N GLN A 28 -3.37 2.87 -17.63
CA GLN A 28 -2.60 3.46 -16.53
C GLN A 28 -3.47 4.31 -15.62
N LEU A 29 -4.34 5.15 -16.19
CA LEU A 29 -5.27 5.96 -15.42
C LEU A 29 -6.27 5.09 -14.65
N GLY A 30 -6.82 4.04 -15.27
CA GLY A 30 -7.69 3.08 -14.62
C GLY A 30 -7.03 2.38 -13.44
N LEU A 31 -5.78 1.93 -13.61
CA LEU A 31 -4.99 1.32 -12.54
C LEU A 31 -4.69 2.29 -11.40
N LEU A 32 -4.37 3.56 -11.72
CA LEU A 32 -4.13 4.58 -10.71
C LEU A 32 -5.38 4.87 -9.87
N VAL A 33 -6.53 5.06 -10.52
CA VAL A 33 -7.80 5.30 -9.83
C VAL A 33 -8.17 4.10 -8.94
N THR A 34 -8.06 2.90 -9.46
CA THR A 34 -8.34 1.67 -8.71
C THR A 34 -7.41 1.52 -7.51
N SER A 35 -6.11 1.77 -7.69
CA SER A 35 -5.13 1.72 -6.61
C SER A 35 -5.43 2.75 -5.52
N PHE A 36 -5.81 3.97 -5.90
CA PHE A 36 -6.19 5.00 -4.95
C PHE A 36 -7.43 4.61 -4.14
N LEU A 37 -8.45 4.05 -4.79
CA LEU A 37 -9.65 3.56 -4.10
C LEU A 37 -9.32 2.42 -3.13
N LEU A 38 -8.47 1.46 -3.54
CA LEU A 38 -8.05 0.37 -2.67
C LEU A 38 -7.26 0.88 -1.46
N LEU A 39 -6.37 1.85 -1.63
CA LEU A 39 -5.64 2.48 -0.53
C LEU A 39 -6.59 3.20 0.43
N PHE A 40 -7.58 3.91 -0.09
CA PHE A 40 -8.57 4.61 0.72
C PHE A 40 -9.39 3.62 1.57
N VAL A 41 -9.89 2.56 0.97
CA VAL A 41 -10.62 1.49 1.68
C VAL A 41 -9.72 0.81 2.72
N SER A 42 -8.44 0.59 2.39
CA SER A 42 -7.45 0.02 3.32
C SER A 42 -7.24 0.90 4.56
N VAL A 43 -7.11 2.22 4.39
CA VAL A 43 -7.00 3.16 5.52
C VAL A 43 -8.25 3.10 6.41
N LEU A 44 -9.45 3.09 5.82
CA LEU A 44 -10.69 2.97 6.58
C LEU A 44 -10.77 1.64 7.35
N GLY A 45 -10.37 0.54 6.71
CA GLY A 45 -10.29 -0.78 7.35
C GLY A 45 -9.34 -0.78 8.55
N GLN A 46 -8.16 -0.18 8.41
CA GLN A 46 -7.19 -0.05 9.51
C GLN A 46 -7.72 0.80 10.66
N ILE A 47 -8.41 1.90 10.37
CA ILE A 47 -9.05 2.72 11.41
C ILE A 47 -10.05 1.89 12.19
N ASN A 48 -10.92 1.13 11.53
CA ASN A 48 -11.93 0.30 12.19
C ASN A 48 -11.31 -0.79 13.07
N ILE A 49 -10.29 -1.49 12.55
CA ILE A 49 -9.55 -2.51 13.32
C ILE A 49 -8.83 -1.86 14.50
N GLY A 50 -8.20 -0.71 14.29
CA GLY A 50 -7.50 0.03 15.34
C GLY A 50 -8.44 0.49 16.47
N LEU A 51 -9.63 0.98 16.13
CA LEU A 51 -10.63 1.37 17.11
C LEU A 51 -11.18 0.18 17.91
N SER A 52 -11.49 -0.93 17.24
CA SER A 52 -11.93 -2.16 17.91
C SER A 52 -10.86 -2.74 18.83
N SER A 53 -9.61 -2.76 18.38
CA SER A 53 -8.47 -3.19 19.21
C SER A 53 -8.26 -2.26 20.43
N LEU A 54 -8.48 -0.96 20.25
CA LEU A 54 -8.41 0.02 21.33
C LEU A 54 -9.47 -0.29 22.40
N GLU A 55 -10.72 -0.56 22.03
CA GLU A 55 -11.80 -0.88 22.95
C GLU A 55 -11.46 -2.11 23.81
N GLN A 56 -10.87 -3.15 23.21
CA GLN A 56 -10.45 -4.36 23.93
C GLN A 56 -9.31 -4.10 24.92
N ARG A 57 -8.44 -3.11 24.68
CA ARG A 57 -7.25 -2.78 25.51
C ARG A 57 -7.44 -1.53 26.36
N THR A 58 -8.64 -0.97 26.38
CA THR A 58 -8.92 0.30 27.08
C THR A 58 -8.52 0.23 28.55
N HIS A 59 -8.85 -0.86 29.24
CA HIS A 59 -8.52 -1.05 30.65
C HIS A 59 -7.01 -1.06 30.92
N GLU A 60 -6.22 -1.74 30.10
CA GLU A 60 -4.75 -1.74 30.19
C GLU A 60 -4.18 -0.33 30.01
N LEU A 61 -4.68 0.42 29.01
CA LEU A 61 -4.22 1.77 28.72
C LEU A 61 -4.59 2.74 29.85
N LEU A 62 -5.76 2.57 30.48
CA LEU A 62 -6.17 3.36 31.64
C LEU A 62 -5.28 3.10 32.85
N ILE A 63 -4.93 1.85 33.14
CA ILE A 63 -3.99 1.50 34.22
C ILE A 63 -2.63 2.15 33.95
N ARG A 64 -2.09 2.07 32.74
CA ARG A 64 -0.81 2.71 32.39
C ARG A 64 -0.86 4.23 32.63
N ARG A 65 -1.97 4.87 32.30
CA ARG A 65 -2.16 6.29 32.55
C ARG A 65 -2.29 6.63 34.03
N ALA A 66 -2.94 5.78 34.81
CA ALA A 66 -3.06 5.97 36.25
C ALA A 66 -1.69 5.87 36.97
N ILE A 67 -0.77 5.06 36.43
CA ILE A 67 0.61 4.90 36.93
C ILE A 67 1.53 6.04 36.45
N GLY A 68 1.02 6.99 35.60
CA GLY A 68 1.77 8.17 35.18
C GLY A 68 2.27 8.16 33.73
N ALA A 69 1.80 7.27 32.88
CA ALA A 69 2.15 7.32 31.46
C ALA A 69 1.62 8.59 30.80
N SER A 70 2.50 9.29 30.07
CA SER A 70 2.13 10.48 29.31
C SER A 70 1.23 10.16 28.11
N ARG A 71 0.48 11.16 27.62
CA ARG A 71 -0.33 11.01 26.41
C ARG A 71 0.52 10.59 25.19
N ALA A 72 1.72 11.16 25.09
CA ALA A 72 2.66 10.82 24.01
C ALA A 72 3.08 9.34 24.07
N ASN A 73 3.34 8.80 25.27
CA ASN A 73 3.69 7.38 25.44
C ASN A 73 2.56 6.44 24.97
N ILE A 74 1.30 6.81 25.19
CA ILE A 74 0.16 6.01 24.69
C ILE A 74 0.06 6.08 23.17
N VAL A 75 0.22 7.27 22.59
CA VAL A 75 0.23 7.44 21.12
C VAL A 75 1.35 6.63 20.48
N THR A 76 2.58 6.72 21.00
CA THR A 76 3.71 5.97 20.46
C THR A 76 3.55 4.47 20.61
N LEU A 77 2.92 3.99 21.68
CA LEU A 77 2.63 2.58 21.88
C LEU A 77 1.63 2.05 20.82
N VAL A 78 0.52 2.77 20.61
CA VAL A 78 -0.53 2.37 19.67
C VAL A 78 -0.03 2.47 18.23
N LEU A 79 0.63 3.57 17.84
CA LEU A 79 1.23 3.74 16.53
C LEU A 79 2.37 2.74 16.29
N GLY A 80 3.21 2.49 17.28
CA GLY A 80 4.30 1.53 17.19
C GLY A 80 3.81 0.12 16.91
N ALA A 81 2.75 -0.31 17.58
CA ALA A 81 2.11 -1.61 17.31
C ALA A 81 1.60 -1.70 15.87
N GLN A 82 0.96 -0.63 15.36
CA GLN A 82 0.45 -0.58 14.00
C GLN A 82 1.57 -0.60 12.96
N LEU A 83 2.64 0.17 13.19
CA LEU A 83 3.81 0.19 12.32
C LEU A 83 4.52 -1.17 12.29
N THR A 84 4.65 -1.85 13.42
CA THR A 84 5.27 -3.18 13.49
C THR A 84 4.52 -4.18 12.62
N ILE A 85 3.18 -4.20 12.71
CA ILE A 85 2.35 -5.07 11.87
C ILE A 85 2.51 -4.71 10.39
N SER A 86 2.48 -3.42 10.05
CA SER A 86 2.64 -2.95 8.67
C SER A 86 3.99 -3.34 8.08
N VAL A 87 5.08 -3.18 8.82
CA VAL A 87 6.44 -3.59 8.39
C VAL A 87 6.49 -5.10 8.16
N PHE A 88 5.93 -5.90 9.08
CA PHE A 88 5.90 -7.36 8.93
C PHE A 88 5.13 -7.78 7.66
N VAL A 89 3.93 -7.25 7.45
CA VAL A 89 3.12 -7.52 6.25
C VAL A 89 3.86 -7.08 4.99
N CYS A 90 4.52 -5.93 5.02
CA CYS A 90 5.29 -5.42 3.89
C CYS A 90 6.45 -6.37 3.52
N ILE A 91 7.21 -6.84 4.50
CA ILE A 91 8.31 -7.80 4.28
C ILE A 91 7.77 -9.09 3.66
N VAL A 92 6.71 -9.66 4.22
CA VAL A 92 6.09 -10.88 3.70
C VAL A 92 5.59 -10.68 2.26
N SER A 93 4.94 -9.54 1.97
CA SER A 93 4.45 -9.22 0.63
C SER A 93 5.57 -9.08 -0.39
N ILE A 94 6.69 -8.45 -0.02
CA ILE A 94 7.87 -8.33 -0.89
C ILE A 94 8.49 -9.69 -1.16
N LEU A 95 8.62 -10.54 -0.14
CA LEU A 95 9.15 -11.90 -0.29
C LEU A 95 8.28 -12.72 -1.24
N ILE A 96 6.96 -12.71 -1.04
CA ILE A 96 6.02 -13.42 -1.92
C ILE A 96 6.13 -12.89 -3.36
N SER A 97 6.13 -11.56 -3.53
CA SER A 97 6.27 -10.93 -4.85
C SER A 97 7.59 -11.33 -5.53
N PHE A 98 8.70 -11.33 -4.79
CA PHE A 98 10.00 -11.73 -5.31
C PHE A 98 9.99 -13.19 -5.79
N PHE A 99 9.47 -14.10 -4.97
CA PHE A 99 9.37 -15.51 -5.34
C PHE A 99 8.43 -15.76 -6.51
N LEU A 100 7.33 -14.99 -6.63
CA LEU A 100 6.43 -15.10 -7.77
C LEU A 100 7.11 -14.66 -9.07
N VAL A 101 7.82 -13.53 -9.07
CA VAL A 101 8.53 -13.04 -10.26
C VAL A 101 9.61 -14.03 -10.69
N GLN A 102 10.41 -14.54 -9.76
CA GLN A 102 11.44 -15.54 -10.06
C GLN A 102 10.83 -16.88 -10.52
N GLY A 103 9.71 -17.27 -9.91
CA GLY A 103 9.01 -18.50 -10.28
C GLY A 103 8.36 -18.45 -11.67
N MET A 104 7.96 -17.27 -12.15
CA MET A 104 7.40 -17.12 -13.48
C MET A 104 8.37 -17.57 -14.58
N GLY A 105 9.68 -17.33 -14.42
CA GLY A 105 10.70 -17.79 -15.35
C GLY A 105 10.81 -19.32 -15.45
N LEU A 106 10.34 -20.08 -14.45
CA LEU A 106 10.33 -21.55 -14.46
C LEU A 106 9.13 -22.15 -15.24
N PHE A 107 8.03 -21.40 -15.32
CA PHE A 107 6.78 -21.86 -15.91
C PHE A 107 6.53 -21.34 -17.33
N LEU A 108 7.23 -20.27 -17.74
CA LEU A 108 7.08 -19.67 -19.06
C LEU A 108 8.17 -20.17 -20.04
N PRO A 109 7.85 -20.31 -21.33
CA PRO A 109 8.84 -20.61 -22.36
C PRO A 109 9.94 -19.55 -22.39
N VAL A 110 11.18 -19.96 -22.64
CA VAL A 110 12.37 -19.10 -22.67
C VAL A 110 12.25 -17.94 -23.68
N ASP A 111 11.43 -18.11 -24.72
CA ASP A 111 11.19 -17.10 -25.76
C ASP A 111 10.09 -16.09 -25.38
N SER A 112 9.49 -16.18 -24.20
CA SER A 112 8.46 -15.22 -23.79
C SER A 112 9.09 -13.92 -23.30
N PRO A 113 8.57 -12.75 -23.72
CA PRO A 113 9.06 -11.44 -23.26
C PRO A 113 8.95 -11.27 -21.74
N VAL A 114 8.13 -12.08 -21.09
CA VAL A 114 7.85 -12.05 -19.65
C VAL A 114 8.87 -12.87 -18.85
N ALA A 115 9.56 -13.84 -19.48
CA ALA A 115 10.58 -14.67 -18.79
C ALA A 115 11.84 -13.88 -18.40
N ALA A 116 12.10 -12.74 -19.06
CA ALA A 116 13.26 -11.87 -18.81
C ALA A 116 12.94 -10.66 -17.91
N LEU A 117 11.82 -10.68 -17.20
CA LEU A 117 11.45 -9.55 -16.30
C LEU A 117 12.38 -9.52 -15.09
N GLU A 118 13.11 -8.42 -14.97
CA GLU A 118 13.84 -8.11 -13.76
C GLU A 118 12.86 -7.66 -12.66
N TYR A 119 13.17 -8.00 -11.40
CA TYR A 119 12.34 -7.59 -10.27
C TYR A 119 12.30 -6.06 -10.15
N PRO A 120 11.12 -5.42 -10.15
CA PRO A 120 11.00 -3.97 -10.17
C PRO A 120 11.29 -3.37 -8.78
N ILE A 121 12.55 -3.17 -8.44
CA ILE A 121 13.00 -2.65 -7.14
C ILE A 121 12.34 -1.31 -6.81
N LEU A 122 12.17 -0.42 -7.80
CA LEU A 122 11.52 0.87 -7.61
C LEU A 122 10.07 0.71 -7.11
N SER A 123 9.32 -0.23 -7.68
CA SER A 123 7.95 -0.53 -7.26
C SER A 123 7.92 -1.08 -5.83
N ALA A 124 8.89 -1.90 -5.44
CA ALA A 124 9.01 -2.39 -4.08
C ALA A 124 9.27 -1.24 -3.08
N VAL A 125 10.15 -0.29 -3.42
CA VAL A 125 10.41 0.90 -2.58
C VAL A 125 9.15 1.75 -2.45
N VAL A 126 8.42 2.00 -3.53
CA VAL A 126 7.15 2.73 -3.50
C VAL A 126 6.13 2.01 -2.63
N ALA A 127 6.05 0.68 -2.71
CA ALA A 127 5.15 -0.13 -1.88
C ALA A 127 5.48 0.00 -0.38
N VAL A 128 6.77 0.00 -0.01
CA VAL A 128 7.22 0.22 1.39
C VAL A 128 6.78 1.59 1.88
N ILE A 129 7.07 2.65 1.12
CA ILE A 129 6.69 4.03 1.49
C ILE A 129 5.17 4.14 1.66
N THR A 130 4.41 3.62 0.70
CA THR A 130 2.94 3.64 0.72
C THR A 130 2.41 2.87 1.93
N SER A 131 2.97 1.70 2.25
CA SER A 131 2.60 0.89 3.42
C SER A 131 2.79 1.67 4.72
N VAL A 132 3.91 2.37 4.88
CA VAL A 132 4.19 3.21 6.06
C VAL A 132 3.19 4.38 6.15
N VAL A 133 2.92 5.05 5.03
CA VAL A 133 1.95 6.16 4.99
C VAL A 133 0.56 5.69 5.38
N VAL A 134 0.10 4.57 4.83
CA VAL A 134 -1.21 3.96 5.15
C VAL A 134 -1.28 3.56 6.62
N ALA A 135 -0.22 2.97 7.17
CA ALA A 135 -0.14 2.60 8.59
C ALA A 135 -0.21 3.83 9.51
N LEU A 136 0.46 4.91 9.15
CA LEU A 136 0.40 6.16 9.91
C LEU A 136 -1.00 6.78 9.85
N LEU A 137 -1.58 6.92 8.66
CA LEU A 137 -2.92 7.50 8.49
C LEU A 137 -3.99 6.65 9.19
N GLY A 138 -3.96 5.33 9.02
CA GLY A 138 -4.91 4.41 9.65
C GLY A 138 -4.75 4.30 11.15
N GLY A 139 -3.52 4.40 11.66
CA GLY A 139 -3.20 4.30 13.08
C GLY A 139 -3.36 5.60 13.87
N LEU A 140 -3.31 6.76 13.20
CA LEU A 140 -3.33 8.07 13.88
C LEU A 140 -4.63 8.33 14.63
N LEU A 141 -5.78 8.05 14.02
CA LEU A 141 -7.09 8.25 14.65
C LEU A 141 -7.28 7.42 15.92
N PRO A 142 -7.07 6.08 15.91
CA PRO A 142 -7.16 5.28 17.13
C PRO A 142 -6.12 5.70 18.18
N ALA A 143 -4.90 6.06 17.79
CA ALA A 143 -3.86 6.51 18.70
C ALA A 143 -4.23 7.83 19.41
N LEU A 144 -4.79 8.80 18.69
CA LEU A 144 -5.28 10.05 19.27
C LEU A 144 -6.49 9.84 20.19
N LYS A 145 -7.39 8.91 19.84
CA LYS A 145 -8.52 8.54 20.69
C LYS A 145 -8.04 7.88 21.98
N ALA A 146 -7.06 6.98 21.90
CA ALA A 146 -6.41 6.35 23.05
C ALA A 146 -5.79 7.38 24.02
N ALA A 147 -5.13 8.39 23.49
CA ALA A 147 -4.50 9.44 24.29
C ALA A 147 -5.49 10.34 25.03
N LYS A 148 -6.74 10.41 24.58
CA LYS A 148 -7.83 11.20 25.19
C LYS A 148 -8.58 10.44 26.30
N LEU A 149 -8.32 9.14 26.50
CA LEU A 149 -8.95 8.37 27.57
C LEU A 149 -8.61 8.97 28.94
N GLU A 150 -9.64 9.29 29.72
CA GLU A 150 -9.47 9.85 31.07
C GLU A 150 -9.40 8.73 32.11
N PRO A 151 -8.40 8.75 33.02
CA PRO A 151 -8.27 7.73 34.07
C PRO A 151 -9.48 7.65 35.01
N ALA A 152 -10.23 8.76 35.15
CA ALA A 152 -11.40 8.84 36.01
C ALA A 152 -12.54 7.87 35.62
N LEU A 153 -12.59 7.41 34.35
CA LEU A 153 -13.58 6.44 33.86
C LEU A 153 -13.27 5.00 34.31
N ALA A 154 -12.03 4.72 34.75
CA ALA A 154 -11.64 3.40 35.24
C ALA A 154 -12.08 3.13 36.69
N LEU A 155 -12.52 4.15 37.41
CA LEU A 155 -12.88 4.08 38.81
C LEU A 155 -14.40 4.03 39.06
N ARG A 156 -15.17 3.91 37.99
CA ARG A 156 -16.63 3.85 38.03
C ARG A 156 -17.10 2.45 37.59
#